data_2844d285412a84e12c7a80a2a374563a
#
_entry.id   2844d285412a84e12c7a80a2a374563a
#
_cell.length_a   1.000
_cell.length_b   1.000
_cell.length_c   1.000
_cell.angle_alpha   90.00
_cell.angle_beta   90.00
_cell.angle_gamma   90.00
#
_symmetry.space_group_name_H-M   'P 1'
#
loop_
_entity.id
_entity.type
_entity.pdbx_description
1 polymer ?
#
loop_
_entity_poly.entity_id
_entity_poly.type
_entity_poly.pdbx_seq_one_letter_code
_entity_poly.pdbx_strand_id
1 'polypeptide(L)'
;LPISLYVTLEPCQMCAGAIIQSRMDRVVIGCMNPKAGCAGSVLNLLQVDRFNHQADVTRGVLEEKCSELMKSFFRELREKKKKKEGA
;
A
#
# COMPACT_ATOMS: atom_id res chain seq x y z
N LEU A 1 -13.73 14.92 12.54
CA LEU A 1 -13.50 15.20 11.12
C LEU A 1 -13.00 13.95 10.42
N PRO A 2 -13.58 13.57 9.28
CA PRO A 2 -13.11 12.41 8.54
C PRO A 2 -11.69 12.63 8.01
N ILE A 3 -10.84 11.62 8.17
CA ILE A 3 -9.45 11.65 7.73
C ILE A 3 -9.28 10.67 6.57
N SER A 4 -8.65 11.12 5.49
CA SER A 4 -8.35 10.30 4.32
C SER A 4 -6.85 10.12 4.17
N LEU A 5 -6.43 8.89 3.82
CA LEU A 5 -5.05 8.55 3.52
C LEU A 5 -4.95 8.14 2.06
N TYR A 6 -3.99 8.70 1.35
CA TYR A 6 -3.69 8.36 -0.05
C TYR A 6 -2.35 7.67 -0.12
N VAL A 7 -2.31 6.48 -0.71
CA VAL A 7 -1.08 5.70 -0.82
C VAL A 7 -0.87 5.20 -2.24
N THR A 8 0.39 5.17 -2.68
CA THR A 8 0.77 4.69 -4.00
C THR A 8 0.65 3.17 -4.09
N LEU A 9 1.11 2.47 -3.06
CA LEU A 9 1.14 1.02 -3.00
C LEU A 9 0.27 0.52 -1.83
N GLU A 10 -0.41 -0.59 -2.04
CA GLU A 10 -1.24 -1.23 -1.02
C GLU A 10 -0.45 -1.50 0.26
N PRO A 11 -0.96 -1.13 1.45
CA PRO A 11 -0.23 -1.30 2.70
C PRO A 11 -0.01 -2.77 3.09
N CYS A 12 1.14 -3.04 3.70
CA CYS A 12 1.44 -4.34 4.32
C CYS A 12 0.73 -4.47 5.69
N GLN A 13 0.94 -5.60 6.38
CA GLN A 13 0.29 -5.86 7.67
C GLN A 13 0.56 -4.77 8.71
N MET A 14 1.80 -4.30 8.81
CA MET A 14 2.18 -3.29 9.80
C MET A 14 1.50 -1.95 9.51
N CYS A 15 1.54 -1.51 8.25
CA CYS A 15 0.93 -0.25 7.85
C CYS A 15 -0.60 -0.32 7.92
N ALA A 16 -1.19 -1.43 7.51
CA ALA A 16 -2.64 -1.62 7.61
C ALA A 16 -3.11 -1.62 9.07
N GLY A 17 -2.35 -2.27 9.96
CA GLY A 17 -2.61 -2.23 11.39
C GLY A 17 -2.54 -0.82 11.95
N ALA A 18 -1.54 -0.04 11.55
CA ALA A 18 -1.40 1.35 11.96
C ALA A 18 -2.57 2.22 11.48
N ILE A 19 -3.07 1.99 10.27
CA ILE A 19 -4.23 2.70 9.72
C ILE A 19 -5.46 2.46 10.60
N ILE A 20 -5.72 1.23 10.97
CA ILE A 20 -6.88 0.87 11.81
C ILE A 20 -6.72 1.43 13.22
N GLN A 21 -5.53 1.34 13.81
CA GLN A 21 -5.27 1.90 15.13
C GLN A 21 -5.40 3.42 15.16
N SER A 22 -5.04 4.09 14.08
CA SER A 22 -5.17 5.55 13.93
C SER A 22 -6.60 5.99 13.59
N ARG A 23 -7.50 5.04 13.33
CA ARG A 23 -8.91 5.26 13.01
C ARG A 23 -9.12 6.16 11.79
N MET A 24 -8.36 5.91 10.74
CA MET A 24 -8.57 6.60 9.47
C MET A 24 -9.87 6.16 8.82
N ASP A 25 -10.63 7.11 8.29
CA ASP A 25 -11.95 6.84 7.74
C ASP A 25 -11.91 6.30 6.32
N ARG A 26 -10.96 6.79 5.52
CA ARG A 26 -10.85 6.45 4.12
C ARG A 26 -9.39 6.22 3.71
N VAL A 27 -9.17 5.17 2.92
CA VAL A 27 -7.86 4.87 2.33
C VAL A 27 -8.02 4.76 0.82
N VAL A 28 -7.24 5.55 0.09
CA VAL A 28 -7.23 5.55 -1.38
C VAL A 28 -5.91 4.96 -1.83
N ILE A 29 -5.98 3.87 -2.60
CA ILE A 29 -4.83 3.06 -2.99
C ILE A 29 -4.62 3.13 -4.50
N GLY A 30 -3.38 3.38 -4.93
CA GLY A 30 -3.00 3.39 -6.33
C GLY A 30 -2.87 1.98 -6.89
N CYS A 31 -1.77 1.30 -6.60
CA CYS A 31 -1.57 -0.07 -7.09
C CYS A 31 -1.57 -1.10 -5.97
N MET A 32 -1.90 -2.34 -6.31
CA MET A 32 -1.99 -3.45 -5.37
C MET A 32 -0.64 -4.14 -5.20
N ASN A 33 -0.47 -4.80 -4.06
CA ASN A 33 0.73 -5.59 -3.77
C ASN A 33 0.31 -7.06 -3.55
N PRO A 34 0.37 -7.91 -4.60
CA PRO A 34 -0.14 -9.27 -4.50
C PRO A 34 0.60 -10.17 -3.51
N LYS A 35 1.83 -9.81 -3.14
CA LYS A 35 2.66 -10.64 -2.26
C LYS A 35 2.53 -10.29 -0.78
N ALA A 36 2.27 -9.04 -0.45
CA ALA A 36 2.28 -8.56 0.93
C ALA A 36 1.16 -7.58 1.26
N GLY A 37 0.27 -7.29 0.32
CA GLY A 37 -0.79 -6.32 0.52
C GLY A 37 -1.87 -6.80 1.47
N CYS A 38 -2.28 -5.94 2.40
CA CYS A 38 -3.28 -6.25 3.42
C CYS A 38 -4.52 -5.35 3.35
N ALA A 39 -4.83 -4.84 2.15
CA ALA A 39 -6.05 -4.07 1.90
C ALA A 39 -6.85 -4.67 0.73
N GLY A 40 -6.77 -5.99 0.56
CA GLY A 40 -7.53 -6.73 -0.41
C GLY A 40 -6.76 -7.79 -1.22
N SER A 41 -5.42 -7.71 -1.30
CA SER A 41 -4.64 -8.67 -2.09
C SER A 41 -4.44 -10.00 -1.35
N VAL A 42 -3.69 -10.01 -0.27
CA VAL A 42 -3.48 -11.22 0.55
C VAL A 42 -4.55 -11.30 1.64
N LEU A 43 -4.71 -10.22 2.37
CA LEU A 43 -5.72 -10.06 3.42
C LEU A 43 -6.38 -8.70 3.27
N ASN A 44 -7.50 -8.48 3.93
CA ASN A 44 -8.11 -7.17 4.01
C ASN A 44 -8.28 -6.79 5.49
N LEU A 45 -7.21 -6.24 6.08
CA LEU A 45 -7.20 -5.84 7.48
C LEU A 45 -7.94 -4.52 7.73
N LEU A 46 -8.22 -3.75 6.68
CA LEU A 46 -8.90 -2.45 6.82
C LEU A 46 -10.41 -2.60 7.00
N GLN A 47 -10.97 -3.76 6.71
CA GLN A 47 -12.42 -3.98 6.71
C GLN A 47 -12.82 -5.27 7.44
N VAL A 48 -12.12 -5.59 8.53
CA VAL A 48 -12.47 -6.74 9.38
C VAL A 48 -13.58 -6.34 10.35
N ASP A 49 -14.73 -7.00 10.26
CA ASP A 49 -15.93 -6.67 11.04
C ASP A 49 -15.71 -6.70 12.57
N ARG A 50 -14.84 -7.58 13.04
CA ARG A 50 -14.57 -7.75 14.47
C ARG A 50 -13.61 -6.71 15.04
N PHE A 51 -12.93 -5.96 14.20
CA PHE A 51 -12.11 -4.84 14.67
C PHE A 51 -13.02 -3.67 15.06
N ASN A 52 -12.58 -2.87 16.01
CA ASN A 52 -13.33 -1.71 16.50
C ASN A 52 -13.55 -0.64 15.44
N HIS A 53 -12.76 -0.66 14.38
CA HIS A 53 -12.82 0.32 13.31
C HIS A 53 -12.60 -0.34 11.95
N GLN A 54 -13.33 0.12 10.95
CA GLN A 54 -13.13 -0.23 9.54
C GLN A 54 -12.93 1.05 8.75
N ALA A 55 -12.18 0.98 7.65
CA ALA A 55 -11.96 2.11 6.75
C ALA A 55 -12.66 1.86 5.41
N ASP A 56 -13.16 2.92 4.80
CA ASP A 56 -13.60 2.86 3.41
C ASP A 56 -12.37 2.81 2.49
N VAL A 57 -12.34 1.85 1.58
CA VAL A 57 -11.19 1.61 0.71
C VAL A 57 -11.57 1.86 -0.75
N THR A 58 -10.81 2.71 -1.41
CA THR A 58 -10.90 2.96 -2.87
C THR A 58 -9.60 2.45 -3.49
N ARG A 59 -9.70 1.56 -4.46
CA ARG A 59 -8.55 0.91 -5.11
C ARG A 59 -8.44 1.31 -6.57
N GLY A 60 -7.24 1.19 -7.13
CA GLY A 60 -7.00 1.36 -8.55
C GLY A 60 -6.90 2.80 -9.03
N VAL A 61 -6.75 3.76 -8.13
CA VAL A 61 -6.63 5.17 -8.50
C VAL A 61 -5.25 5.41 -9.09
N LEU A 62 -5.19 5.79 -10.38
CA LEU A 62 -3.95 5.97 -11.13
C LEU A 62 -3.04 4.74 -11.04
N GLU A 63 -3.62 3.56 -11.07
CA GLU A 63 -2.95 2.28 -10.85
C GLU A 63 -1.73 2.10 -11.75
N GLU A 64 -1.85 2.38 -13.04
CA GLU A 64 -0.75 2.23 -14.00
C GLU A 64 0.42 3.16 -13.67
N LYS A 65 0.14 4.43 -13.37
CA LYS A 65 1.18 5.39 -12.99
C LYS A 65 1.87 5.01 -11.70
N CYS A 66 1.11 4.59 -10.70
CA CYS A 66 1.65 4.14 -9.43
C CYS A 66 2.51 2.89 -9.60
N SER A 67 2.03 1.92 -10.38
CA SER A 67 2.77 0.70 -10.69
C SER A 67 4.08 1.00 -11.43
N GLU A 68 4.05 1.89 -12.41
CA GLU A 68 5.25 2.30 -13.13
C GLU A 68 6.28 3.00 -12.25
N LEU A 69 5.82 3.88 -11.37
CA LEU A 69 6.70 4.54 -10.40
C LEU A 69 7.41 3.53 -9.50
N MET A 70 6.68 2.54 -9.00
CA MET A 70 7.25 1.50 -8.15
C MET A 70 8.23 0.62 -8.92
N LYS A 71 7.90 0.24 -10.14
CA LYS A 71 8.78 -0.55 -11.00
C LYS A 71 10.08 0.19 -11.34
N SER A 72 9.97 1.48 -11.67
CA SER A 72 11.13 2.33 -11.96
C SER A 72 12.04 2.47 -10.74
N PHE A 73 11.46 2.69 -9.57
CA PHE A 73 12.20 2.82 -8.33
C PHE A 73 13.00 1.54 -8.01
N PHE A 74 12.35 0.37 -8.09
CA PHE A 74 13.01 -0.90 -7.82
C PHE A 74 14.06 -1.25 -8.88
N ARG A 75 13.83 -0.87 -10.13
CA ARG A 75 14.82 -1.03 -11.21
C ARG A 75 16.07 -0.22 -10.92
N GLU A 76 15.92 1.05 -10.53
CA GLU A 76 17.03 1.91 -10.16
C GLU A 76 17.81 1.36 -8.96
N LEU A 77 17.13 0.85 -7.96
CA LEU A 77 17.77 0.23 -6.81
C LEU A 77 18.60 -1.00 -7.22
N ARG A 78 18.08 -1.83 -8.12
CA ARG A 78 18.81 -3.00 -8.62
C ARG A 78 20.05 -2.60 -9.41
N GLU A 79 19.96 -1.57 -10.23
CA GLU A 79 21.11 -1.04 -10.99
C GLU A 79 22.18 -0.47 -10.06
N LYS A 80 21.80 0.29 -9.04
CA LYS A 80 22.73 0.81 -8.03
C LYS A 80 23.42 -0.32 -7.24
N LYS A 81 22.66 -1.37 -6.94
CA LYS A 81 23.19 -2.55 -6.24
C LYS A 81 24.21 -3.28 -7.12
N LYS A 82 23.93 -3.48 -8.40
CA LYS A 82 24.85 -4.07 -9.36
C LYS A 82 26.15 -3.27 -9.50
N LYS A 83 26.06 -1.95 -9.56
CA LYS A 83 27.24 -1.07 -9.63
C LYS A 83 28.11 -1.18 -8.39
N LYS A 84 27.52 -1.31 -7.20
CA LYS A 84 28.25 -1.52 -5.95
C LYS A 84 28.90 -2.90 -5.88
N GLU A 85 28.24 -3.93 -6.39
CA GLU A 85 28.75 -5.31 -6.42
C GLU A 85 29.77 -5.52 -7.52
N GLY A 86 29.71 -4.73 -8.60
CA GLY A 86 30.62 -4.78 -9.74
C GLY A 86 31.89 -3.94 -9.59
N ALA A 87 32.04 -3.26 -8.48
CA ALA A 87 33.24 -2.49 -8.17
C ALA A 87 34.28 -3.34 -7.36
#